data_31cc8fa76c69a4af1b298e84bdc10411
#
_entry.id   31cc8fa76c69a4af1b298e84bdc10411
#
_cell.length_a   1.000
_cell.length_b   1.000
_cell.length_c   1.000
_cell.angle_alpha   90.00
_cell.angle_beta   90.00
_cell.angle_gamma   90.00
#
_symmetry.space_group_name_H-M   'P 1'
#
loop_
_entity.id
_entity.type
_entity.pdbx_description
1 polymer ?
#
loop_
_entity_poly.entity_id
_entity_poly.type
_entity_poly.pdbx_seq_one_letter_code
_entity_poly.pdbx_strand_id
1 'polypeptide(L)'
;KTIFAMQVAREIAAKGKRVLYADFEMTLRQLCLRYESANFPPTFFRAEMDRDNPIDNVLQGIEQAAVANLAEVVFIDNITALSQSLDKGTDAGSLMASLNALKKKYNWTLVVLNHVPKMYSGSVPLSLSAIQGSAKLNQLIDDAVGLAQSQKDKSLVYVKQCKWRNGEVILDSDNVALYE
;
A
#
# COMPACT_ATOMS: atom_id res chain seq x y z
N LYS A 1 0.56 1.27 9.53
CA LYS A 1 0.21 0.80 8.19
C LYS A 1 1.27 -0.15 7.62
N THR A 2 2.55 0.22 7.58
CA THR A 2 3.65 -0.61 7.05
C THR A 2 3.71 -1.99 7.72
N ILE A 3 3.60 -2.07 9.06
CA ILE A 3 3.59 -3.36 9.78
C ILE A 3 2.43 -4.25 9.32
N PHE A 4 1.22 -3.70 9.27
CA PHE A 4 0.04 -4.43 8.80
C PHE A 4 0.20 -4.89 7.34
N ALA A 5 0.62 -4.01 6.44
CA ALA A 5 0.81 -4.34 5.04
C ALA A 5 1.90 -5.41 4.85
N MET A 6 2.99 -5.33 5.61
CA MET A 6 4.05 -6.33 5.59
C MET A 6 3.56 -7.70 6.07
N GLN A 7 2.71 -7.73 7.10
CA GLN A 7 2.10 -8.98 7.56
C GLN A 7 1.18 -9.57 6.50
N VAL A 8 0.31 -8.76 5.91
CA VAL A 8 -0.58 -9.20 4.81
C VAL A 8 0.23 -9.72 3.62
N ALA A 9 1.29 -9.02 3.24
CA ALA A 9 2.19 -9.44 2.15
C ALA A 9 2.85 -10.81 2.44
N ARG A 10 3.30 -11.03 3.68
CA ARG A 10 3.87 -12.31 4.13
C ARG A 10 2.85 -13.45 4.10
N GLU A 11 1.63 -13.20 4.58
CA GLU A 11 0.55 -14.18 4.56
C GLU A 11 0.16 -14.59 3.12
N ILE A 12 0.10 -13.63 2.21
CA ILE A 12 -0.13 -13.89 0.78
C ILE A 12 1.01 -14.73 0.20
N ALA A 13 2.25 -14.39 0.53
CA ALA A 13 3.42 -15.14 0.08
C ALA A 13 3.45 -16.56 0.69
N ALA A 14 3.08 -16.71 1.97
CA ALA A 14 2.99 -18.03 2.62
C ALA A 14 1.96 -18.96 1.97
N LYS A 15 0.95 -18.40 1.31
CA LYS A 15 -0.03 -19.12 0.49
C LYS A 15 0.48 -19.45 -0.94
N GLY A 16 1.76 -19.24 -1.19
CA GLY A 16 2.42 -19.58 -2.46
C GLY A 16 2.34 -18.52 -3.56
N LYS A 17 1.73 -17.34 -3.29
CA LYS A 17 1.73 -16.23 -4.24
C LYS A 17 3.07 -15.51 -4.26
N ARG A 18 3.55 -15.13 -5.43
CA ARG A 18 4.80 -14.38 -5.56
C ARG A 18 4.51 -12.90 -5.32
N VAL A 19 5.07 -12.37 -4.23
CA VAL A 19 4.84 -11.01 -3.76
C VAL A 19 6.09 -10.17 -3.91
N LEU A 20 6.01 -9.03 -4.59
CA LEU A 20 7.01 -7.98 -4.53
C LEU A 20 6.56 -6.90 -3.56
N TYR A 21 7.41 -6.52 -2.62
CA TYR A 21 7.23 -5.37 -1.73
C TYR A 21 8.23 -4.28 -2.10
N ALA A 22 7.77 -3.25 -2.81
CA ALA A 22 8.54 -2.06 -3.15
C ALA A 22 8.52 -1.09 -1.95
N ASP A 23 9.65 -0.99 -1.27
CA ASP A 23 9.81 -0.29 0.00
C ASP A 23 10.57 1.02 -0.18
N PHE A 24 9.89 2.14 0.09
CA PHE A 24 10.45 3.49 0.05
C PHE A 24 10.73 4.07 1.44
N GLU A 25 10.36 3.36 2.51
CA GLU A 25 10.45 3.90 3.88
C GLU A 25 11.60 3.30 4.67
N MET A 26 11.89 2.00 4.52
CA MET A 26 12.84 1.31 5.38
C MET A 26 14.11 0.93 4.64
N THR A 27 15.25 1.16 5.27
CA THR A 27 16.51 0.55 4.87
C THR A 27 16.54 -0.94 5.22
N LEU A 28 17.41 -1.72 4.56
CA LEU A 28 17.61 -3.13 4.89
C LEU A 28 17.92 -3.33 6.38
N ARG A 29 18.76 -2.47 6.97
CA ARG A 29 19.08 -2.52 8.41
C ARG A 29 17.83 -2.36 9.30
N GLN A 30 16.96 -1.40 8.97
CA GLN A 30 15.71 -1.18 9.72
C GLN A 30 14.76 -2.37 9.57
N LEU A 31 14.70 -2.96 8.38
CA LEU A 31 13.93 -4.17 8.14
C LEU A 31 14.44 -5.32 9.02
N CYS A 32 15.75 -5.61 8.99
CA CYS A 32 16.36 -6.66 9.80
C CYS A 32 16.09 -6.47 11.29
N LEU A 33 16.29 -5.26 11.82
CA LEU A 33 16.02 -4.96 13.24
C LEU A 33 14.54 -5.15 13.61
N ARG A 34 13.62 -4.79 12.72
CA ARG A 34 12.17 -4.86 12.99
C ARG A 34 11.62 -6.27 12.86
N TYR A 35 12.19 -7.06 11.97
CA TYR A 35 11.70 -8.38 11.59
C TYR A 35 12.74 -9.48 11.80
N GLU A 36 13.68 -9.29 12.74
CA GLU A 36 14.80 -10.22 13.02
C GLU A 36 14.34 -11.66 13.26
N SER A 37 13.22 -11.85 13.94
CA SER A 37 12.62 -13.16 14.19
C SER A 37 11.60 -13.59 13.14
N ALA A 38 11.35 -12.76 12.11
CA ALA A 38 10.33 -13.06 11.12
C ALA A 38 10.87 -13.96 10.01
N ASN A 39 10.23 -15.08 9.80
CA ASN A 39 10.51 -15.95 8.66
C ASN A 39 9.75 -15.45 7.43
N PHE A 40 10.48 -14.98 6.41
CA PHE A 40 9.90 -14.58 5.13
C PHE A 40 9.81 -15.78 4.19
N PRO A 41 8.63 -16.05 3.60
CA PRO A 41 8.49 -17.12 2.62
C PRO A 41 9.39 -16.90 1.40
N PRO A 42 9.86 -17.96 0.71
CA PRO A 42 10.71 -17.83 -0.47
C PRO A 42 10.04 -17.14 -1.66
N THR A 43 8.72 -16.97 -1.60
CA THR A 43 7.90 -16.24 -2.58
C THR A 43 7.73 -14.76 -2.23
N PHE A 44 8.34 -14.28 -1.15
CA PHE A 44 8.36 -12.88 -0.76
C PHE A 44 9.65 -12.21 -1.23
N PHE A 45 9.53 -11.19 -2.03
CA PHE A 45 10.65 -10.39 -2.56
C PHE A 45 10.51 -8.94 -2.11
N ARG A 46 11.57 -8.35 -1.61
CA ARG A 46 11.63 -6.93 -1.28
C ARG A 46 12.58 -6.21 -2.21
N ALA A 47 12.14 -5.09 -2.75
CA ALA A 47 12.98 -4.13 -3.45
C ALA A 47 13.05 -2.85 -2.62
N GLU A 48 14.24 -2.46 -2.20
CA GLU A 48 14.50 -1.13 -1.63
C GLU A 48 14.53 -0.14 -2.79
N MET A 49 13.65 0.87 -2.71
CA MET A 49 13.44 1.82 -3.78
C MET A 49 13.99 3.19 -3.37
N ASP A 50 14.72 3.81 -4.30
CA ASP A 50 15.23 5.16 -4.11
C ASP A 50 14.16 6.18 -4.51
N ARG A 51 13.73 6.99 -3.52
CA ARG A 51 12.73 8.05 -3.70
C ARG A 51 13.27 9.28 -4.44
N ASP A 52 14.58 9.43 -4.52
CA ASP A 52 15.23 10.62 -5.12
C ASP A 52 15.39 10.47 -6.64
N ASN A 53 15.10 9.28 -7.18
CA ASN A 53 15.10 9.05 -8.62
C ASN A 53 13.86 9.66 -9.31
N PRO A 54 13.97 10.05 -10.58
CA PRO A 54 12.83 10.45 -11.40
C PRO A 54 11.75 9.37 -11.42
N ILE A 55 10.48 9.78 -11.43
CA ILE A 55 9.34 8.87 -11.31
C ILE A 55 9.31 7.77 -12.37
N ASP A 56 9.68 8.09 -13.61
CA ASP A 56 9.71 7.11 -14.68
C ASP A 56 10.74 6.00 -14.42
N ASN A 57 11.91 6.36 -13.86
CA ASN A 57 12.94 5.39 -13.45
C ASN A 57 12.44 4.52 -12.28
N VAL A 58 11.70 5.11 -11.35
CA VAL A 58 11.13 4.39 -10.21
C VAL A 58 10.07 3.39 -10.69
N LEU A 59 9.15 3.82 -11.56
CA LEU A 59 8.14 2.93 -12.13
C LEU A 59 8.76 1.80 -12.95
N GLN A 60 9.80 2.10 -13.74
CA GLN A 60 10.57 1.11 -14.47
C GLN A 60 11.28 0.14 -13.52
N GLY A 61 11.85 0.62 -12.43
CA GLY A 61 12.48 -0.21 -11.41
C GLY A 61 11.50 -1.19 -10.75
N ILE A 62 10.30 -0.71 -10.40
CA ILE A 62 9.22 -1.57 -9.88
C ILE A 62 8.83 -2.62 -10.93
N GLU A 63 8.64 -2.21 -12.18
CA GLU A 63 8.28 -3.11 -13.27
C GLU A 63 9.33 -4.20 -13.47
N GLN A 64 10.60 -3.82 -13.57
CA GLN A 64 11.72 -4.76 -13.75
C GLN A 64 11.82 -5.74 -12.57
N ALA A 65 11.74 -5.25 -11.33
CA ALA A 65 11.80 -6.09 -10.14
C ALA A 65 10.61 -7.06 -10.09
N ALA A 66 9.41 -6.61 -10.42
CA ALA A 66 8.23 -7.46 -10.41
C ALA A 66 8.28 -8.53 -11.49
N VAL A 67 8.71 -8.18 -12.70
CA VAL A 67 8.85 -9.12 -13.82
C VAL A 67 9.94 -10.15 -13.55
N ALA A 68 11.12 -9.72 -13.08
CA ALA A 68 12.23 -10.61 -12.76
C ALA A 68 11.88 -11.65 -11.67
N ASN A 69 11.02 -11.27 -10.75
CA ASN A 69 10.56 -12.16 -9.67
C ASN A 69 9.22 -12.83 -9.99
N LEU A 70 8.68 -12.68 -11.19
CA LEU A 70 7.37 -13.23 -11.61
C LEU A 70 6.26 -12.88 -10.60
N ALA A 71 6.23 -11.64 -10.12
CA ALA A 71 5.31 -11.21 -9.08
C ALA A 71 3.85 -11.25 -9.59
N GLU A 72 2.96 -11.75 -8.75
CA GLU A 72 1.51 -11.73 -8.94
C GLU A 72 0.87 -10.59 -8.14
N VAL A 73 1.49 -10.24 -7.00
CA VAL A 73 1.04 -9.18 -6.11
C VAL A 73 2.19 -8.21 -5.87
N VAL A 74 1.94 -6.93 -6.07
CA VAL A 74 2.93 -5.87 -5.90
C VAL A 74 2.43 -4.90 -4.84
N PHE A 75 3.19 -4.75 -3.75
CA PHE A 75 2.98 -3.74 -2.72
C PHE A 75 3.87 -2.54 -3.00
N ILE A 76 3.33 -1.34 -2.80
CA ILE A 76 4.06 -0.07 -2.89
C ILE A 76 3.90 0.68 -1.56
N ASP A 77 4.95 0.76 -0.78
CA ASP A 77 4.98 1.43 0.52
C ASP A 77 5.99 2.59 0.50
N ASN A 78 5.57 3.82 0.20
CA ASN A 78 4.22 4.31 0.00
C ASN A 78 4.13 5.24 -1.23
N ILE A 79 2.91 5.54 -1.67
CA ILE A 79 2.67 6.43 -2.83
C ILE A 79 3.10 7.88 -2.56
N THR A 80 3.14 8.32 -1.29
CA THR A 80 3.57 9.68 -0.94
C THR A 80 5.05 9.89 -1.28
N ALA A 81 5.88 8.86 -1.13
CA ALA A 81 7.28 8.93 -1.56
C ALA A 81 7.40 9.06 -3.08
N LEU A 82 6.55 8.33 -3.82
CA LEU A 82 6.45 8.47 -5.28
C LEU A 82 5.96 9.87 -5.71
N SER A 83 4.98 10.42 -5.02
CA SER A 83 4.43 11.74 -5.37
C SER A 83 5.40 12.90 -5.10
N GLN A 84 6.36 12.73 -4.20
CA GLN A 84 7.42 13.72 -3.95
C GLN A 84 8.46 13.75 -5.08
N SER A 85 8.61 12.65 -5.81
CA SER A 85 9.48 12.54 -6.99
C SER A 85 8.83 13.09 -8.27
N LEU A 86 7.56 13.53 -8.19
CA LEU A 86 6.85 14.12 -9.31
C LEU A 86 7.30 15.57 -9.48
N ASP A 87 7.76 15.93 -10.66
CA ASP A 87 7.87 17.34 -11.07
C ASP A 87 6.55 18.05 -10.88
N LYS A 88 6.58 19.34 -10.57
CA LYS A 88 5.42 20.19 -10.23
C LYS A 88 4.23 20.15 -11.23
N GLY A 89 4.35 19.42 -12.33
CA GLY A 89 3.31 19.28 -13.36
C GLY A 89 2.63 17.90 -13.42
N THR A 90 3.15 16.89 -12.71
CA THR A 90 2.59 15.53 -12.75
C THR A 90 1.69 15.33 -11.54
N ASP A 91 0.39 15.16 -11.74
CA ASP A 91 -0.54 14.96 -10.63
C ASP A 91 -0.58 13.48 -10.18
N ALA A 92 -1.04 13.24 -8.96
CA ALA A 92 -1.22 11.90 -8.42
C ALA A 92 -2.17 11.02 -9.27
N GLY A 93 -3.00 11.64 -10.10
CA GLY A 93 -3.89 10.95 -11.03
C GLY A 93 -3.13 10.30 -12.18
N SER A 94 -2.11 10.97 -12.74
CA SER A 94 -1.27 10.41 -13.81
C SER A 94 -0.41 9.25 -13.29
N LEU A 95 0.12 9.35 -12.08
CA LEU A 95 0.83 8.25 -11.42
C LEU A 95 -0.08 7.02 -11.27
N MET A 96 -1.29 7.20 -10.75
CA MET A 96 -2.23 6.11 -10.61
C MET A 96 -2.66 5.51 -11.96
N ALA A 97 -2.76 6.32 -13.01
CA ALA A 97 -3.04 5.84 -14.36
C ALA A 97 -1.89 4.94 -14.88
N SER A 98 -0.64 5.35 -14.66
CA SER A 98 0.56 4.55 -15.00
C SER A 98 0.60 3.24 -14.23
N LEU A 99 0.34 3.26 -12.93
CA LEU A 99 0.26 2.06 -12.10
C LEU A 99 -0.87 1.12 -12.55
N ASN A 100 -2.04 1.66 -12.92
CA ASN A 100 -3.13 0.87 -13.48
C ASN A 100 -2.81 0.28 -14.85
N ALA A 101 -2.01 0.97 -15.67
CA ALA A 101 -1.52 0.43 -16.94
C ALA A 101 -0.60 -0.79 -16.70
N LEU A 102 0.33 -0.70 -15.75
CA LEU A 102 1.19 -1.82 -15.35
C LEU A 102 0.36 -2.98 -14.77
N LYS A 103 -0.59 -2.69 -13.87
CA LYS A 103 -1.52 -3.68 -13.33
C LYS A 103 -2.21 -4.47 -14.44
N LYS A 104 -2.74 -3.78 -15.46
CA LYS A 104 -3.42 -4.43 -16.59
C LYS A 104 -2.46 -5.20 -17.48
N LYS A 105 -1.28 -4.64 -17.77
CA LYS A 105 -0.27 -5.25 -18.65
C LYS A 105 0.20 -6.60 -18.14
N TYR A 106 0.37 -6.72 -16.82
CA TYR A 106 0.94 -7.91 -16.18
C TYR A 106 -0.07 -8.73 -15.38
N ASN A 107 -1.33 -8.30 -15.33
CA ASN A 107 -2.38 -8.91 -14.52
C ASN A 107 -2.01 -8.98 -13.03
N TRP A 108 -1.37 -7.92 -12.49
CA TRP A 108 -0.99 -7.86 -11.09
C TRP A 108 -2.16 -7.48 -10.19
N THR A 109 -2.14 -7.97 -8.97
CA THR A 109 -2.82 -7.33 -7.84
C THR A 109 -1.91 -6.25 -7.30
N LEU A 110 -2.35 -5.00 -7.32
CA LEU A 110 -1.56 -3.86 -6.88
C LEU A 110 -2.10 -3.33 -5.55
N VAL A 111 -1.25 -3.30 -4.52
CA VAL A 111 -1.58 -2.79 -3.19
C VAL A 111 -0.72 -1.54 -2.93
N VAL A 112 -1.38 -0.40 -2.81
CA VAL A 112 -0.71 0.89 -2.65
C VAL A 112 -1.01 1.46 -1.27
N LEU A 113 0.03 1.74 -0.49
CA LEU A 113 -0.10 2.37 0.81
C LEU A 113 -0.11 3.89 0.67
N ASN A 114 -1.05 4.53 1.36
CA ASN A 114 -1.15 5.97 1.39
C ASN A 114 -1.27 6.49 2.85
N HIS A 115 -0.96 7.76 3.05
CA HIS A 115 -1.17 8.44 4.32
C HIS A 115 -2.52 9.15 4.36
N VAL A 116 -3.11 9.20 5.54
CA VAL A 116 -4.21 10.11 5.86
C VAL A 116 -3.60 11.43 6.34
N PRO A 117 -4.13 12.60 5.94
CA PRO A 117 -3.63 13.88 6.41
C PRO A 117 -3.62 13.97 7.94
N LYS A 118 -2.59 14.61 8.51
CA LYS A 118 -2.45 14.81 9.97
C LYS A 118 -3.62 15.56 10.62
N MET A 119 -4.36 16.34 9.85
CA MET A 119 -5.54 17.09 10.31
C MET A 119 -6.79 16.20 10.49
N TYR A 120 -6.71 14.93 10.12
CA TYR A 120 -7.78 14.00 10.40
C TYR A 120 -7.78 13.70 11.90
N SER A 121 -8.47 14.56 12.65
CA SER A 121 -8.67 14.31 14.09
C SER A 121 -9.52 13.05 14.19
N GLY A 122 -9.05 12.03 14.90
CA GLY A 122 -9.72 10.73 15.01
C GLY A 122 -11.16 10.74 15.54
N SER A 123 -11.83 11.90 15.59
CA SER A 123 -13.24 12.07 15.97
C SER A 123 -14.23 11.60 14.92
N VAL A 124 -13.77 11.38 13.67
CA VAL A 124 -14.63 10.91 12.57
C VAL A 124 -14.08 9.57 12.06
N PRO A 125 -14.93 8.56 11.85
CA PRO A 125 -14.49 7.28 11.28
C PRO A 125 -13.84 7.47 9.92
N LEU A 126 -12.82 6.67 9.62
CA LEU A 126 -12.17 6.70 8.31
C LEU A 126 -13.18 6.49 7.19
N SER A 127 -13.05 7.31 6.17
CA SER A 127 -13.86 7.26 4.96
C SER A 127 -12.97 7.43 3.72
N LEU A 128 -13.52 7.18 2.55
CA LEU A 128 -12.81 7.37 1.29
C LEU A 128 -12.32 8.81 1.10
N SER A 129 -13.06 9.80 1.64
CA SER A 129 -12.66 11.21 1.61
C SER A 129 -11.44 11.54 2.48
N ALA A 130 -11.10 10.69 3.44
CA ALA A 130 -9.90 10.84 4.25
C ALA A 130 -8.61 10.46 3.50
N ILE A 131 -8.70 9.78 2.35
CA ILE A 131 -7.54 9.43 1.55
C ILE A 131 -6.96 10.71 0.96
N GLN A 132 -5.70 10.98 1.32
CA GLN A 132 -4.96 12.14 0.80
C GLN A 132 -4.80 12.01 -0.72
N GLY A 133 -5.36 12.94 -1.47
CA GLY A 133 -5.33 12.96 -2.93
C GLY A 133 -6.60 13.55 -3.51
N SER A 134 -6.62 13.69 -4.83
CA SER A 134 -7.77 14.23 -5.53
C SER A 134 -8.92 13.20 -5.61
N ALA A 135 -10.14 13.69 -5.86
CA ALA A 135 -11.29 12.85 -6.18
C ALA A 135 -10.99 11.86 -7.33
N LYS A 136 -10.06 12.21 -8.23
CA LYS A 136 -9.58 11.35 -9.31
C LYS A 136 -8.90 10.07 -8.80
N LEU A 137 -8.12 10.13 -7.70
CA LEU A 137 -7.52 8.93 -7.09
C LEU A 137 -8.58 7.93 -6.68
N ASN A 138 -9.66 8.42 -6.06
CA ASN A 138 -10.75 7.58 -5.61
C ASN A 138 -11.50 6.86 -6.74
N GLN A 139 -11.46 7.41 -7.96
CA GLN A 139 -12.05 6.77 -9.14
C GLN A 139 -11.17 5.65 -9.71
N LEU A 140 -9.85 5.77 -9.53
CA LEU A 140 -8.85 4.86 -10.12
C LEU A 140 -8.56 3.62 -9.28
N ILE A 141 -8.98 3.60 -8.01
CA ILE A 141 -8.84 2.44 -7.12
C ILE A 141 -10.09 1.58 -7.13
N ASP A 142 -9.93 0.26 -7.06
CA ASP A 142 -11.04 -0.68 -6.98
C ASP A 142 -11.55 -0.78 -5.54
N ASP A 143 -10.64 -0.99 -4.60
CA ASP A 143 -10.94 -1.21 -3.20
C ASP A 143 -10.07 -0.31 -2.32
N ALA A 144 -10.56 0.07 -1.15
CA ALA A 144 -9.82 0.84 -0.16
C ALA A 144 -10.09 0.33 1.25
N VAL A 145 -9.00 0.03 1.96
CA VAL A 145 -9.02 -0.37 3.36
C VAL A 145 -8.35 0.72 4.20
N GLY A 146 -9.05 1.23 5.18
CA GLY A 146 -8.56 2.21 6.12
C GLY A 146 -8.07 1.56 7.41
N LEU A 147 -6.97 2.08 7.94
CA LEU A 147 -6.37 1.71 9.22
C LEU A 147 -6.31 2.95 10.11
N ALA A 148 -6.90 2.92 11.28
CA ALA A 148 -6.79 4.00 12.26
C ALA A 148 -6.74 3.47 13.68
N GLN A 149 -6.11 4.25 14.57
CA GLN A 149 -6.07 3.94 15.98
C GLN A 149 -7.47 4.09 16.59
N SER A 150 -7.84 3.15 17.44
CA SER A 150 -9.09 3.23 18.19
C SER A 150 -9.07 4.41 19.16
N GLN A 151 -10.20 5.11 19.27
CA GLN A 151 -10.34 6.18 20.25
C GLN A 151 -10.61 5.65 21.67
N LYS A 152 -11.24 4.48 21.76
CA LYS A 152 -11.58 3.85 23.03
C LYS A 152 -10.37 3.17 23.68
N ASP A 153 -9.52 2.58 22.86
CA ASP A 153 -8.30 1.92 23.31
C ASP A 153 -7.17 2.20 22.31
N LYS A 154 -6.18 2.97 22.75
CA LYS A 154 -5.05 3.40 21.89
C LYS A 154 -4.06 2.28 21.57
N SER A 155 -4.14 1.13 22.22
CA SER A 155 -3.35 -0.05 21.86
C SER A 155 -3.90 -0.74 20.62
N LEU A 156 -5.16 -0.51 20.28
CA LEU A 156 -5.86 -1.17 19.18
C LEU A 156 -5.90 -0.30 17.92
N VAL A 157 -5.71 -0.93 16.79
CA VAL A 157 -5.94 -0.38 15.46
C VAL A 157 -7.17 -1.03 14.87
N TYR A 158 -8.11 -0.24 14.37
CA TYR A 158 -9.24 -0.78 13.64
C TYR A 158 -8.98 -0.77 12.13
N VAL A 159 -9.53 -1.78 11.48
CA VAL A 159 -9.49 -1.99 10.04
C VAL A 159 -10.90 -1.85 9.49
N LYS A 160 -11.08 -1.02 8.46
CA LYS A 160 -12.39 -0.75 7.85
C LYS A 160 -12.28 -0.75 6.32
N GLN A 161 -13.26 -1.32 5.65
CA GLN A 161 -13.43 -1.17 4.21
C GLN A 161 -14.05 0.21 3.92
N CYS A 162 -13.29 1.08 3.27
CA CYS A 162 -13.75 2.43 2.88
C CYS A 162 -14.37 2.44 1.49
N LYS A 163 -13.96 1.52 0.63
CA LYS A 163 -14.49 1.28 -0.71
C LYS A 163 -14.32 -0.19 -1.06
N TRP A 164 -15.32 -0.78 -1.69
CA TRP A 164 -15.29 -2.15 -2.18
C TRP A 164 -16.09 -2.24 -3.47
N ARG A 165 -15.44 -2.58 -4.59
CA ARG A 165 -16.10 -2.59 -5.91
C ARG A 165 -16.71 -3.95 -6.24
N ASN A 166 -16.06 -5.03 -5.81
CA ASN A 166 -16.44 -6.40 -6.17
C ASN A 166 -16.68 -7.21 -4.90
N GLY A 167 -17.93 -7.30 -4.44
CA GLY A 167 -18.32 -8.08 -3.27
C GLY A 167 -19.05 -7.27 -2.21
N GLU A 168 -19.24 -7.87 -1.05
CA GLU A 168 -19.92 -7.25 0.09
C GLU A 168 -18.92 -6.46 0.96
N VAL A 169 -19.38 -5.35 1.53
CA VAL A 169 -18.68 -4.66 2.60
C VAL A 169 -18.95 -5.41 3.89
N ILE A 170 -17.92 -6.08 4.41
CA ILE A 170 -18.00 -6.86 5.65
C ILE A 170 -17.54 -6.02 6.84
N LEU A 171 -16.50 -5.21 6.64
CA LEU A 171 -15.91 -4.35 7.67
C LEU A 171 -16.33 -2.89 7.44
N ASP A 172 -17.48 -2.52 7.96
CA ASP A 172 -18.04 -1.17 7.87
C ASP A 172 -17.87 -0.38 9.17
N SER A 173 -18.69 0.66 9.39
CA SER A 173 -18.61 1.49 10.59
C SER A 173 -19.08 0.79 11.86
N ASP A 174 -19.95 -0.20 11.73
CA ASP A 174 -20.58 -0.93 12.84
C ASP A 174 -19.87 -2.26 13.11
N ASN A 175 -19.11 -2.76 12.13
CA ASN A 175 -18.40 -4.03 12.19
C ASN A 175 -16.94 -3.87 11.68
N VAL A 176 -16.07 -3.30 12.51
CA VAL A 176 -14.63 -3.15 12.21
C VAL A 176 -13.84 -4.36 12.73
N ALA A 177 -12.77 -4.74 12.02
CA ALA A 177 -11.79 -5.65 12.59
C ALA A 177 -10.81 -4.88 13.49
N LEU A 178 -10.42 -5.48 14.61
CA LEU A 178 -9.41 -4.96 15.51
C LEU A 178 -8.10 -5.71 15.29
N TYR A 179 -7.01 -4.95 15.34
CA TYR A 179 -5.63 -5.42 15.18
C TYR A 179 -4.78 -4.86 16.32
N GLU A 180 -4.07 -5.72 17.02
CA GLU A 180 -3.13 -5.42 18.10
C GLU A 180 -1.70 -5.24 17.61
#